data_0ebafe86040ef6421b7852309d37f3dd
#
_entry.id   0ebafe86040ef6421b7852309d37f3dd
#
_cell.length_a   1.000
_cell.length_b   1.000
_cell.length_c   1.000
_cell.angle_alpha   90.00
_cell.angle_beta   90.00
_cell.angle_gamma   90.00
#
_symmetry.space_group_name_H-M   'P 1'
#
loop_
_entity.id
_entity.type
_entity.pdbx_description
1 polymer ?
#
loop_
_entity_poly.entity_id
_entity_poly.type
_entity_poly.pdbx_seq_one_letter_code
_entity_poly.pdbx_strand_id
1 'polypeptide(L)'
;MPELGIEIYSDEEIYVYRSCRITERLKGKSYKIHYEVSEDIFNKPWSKLLYIGEKDVLDYYENIYRTCYDSGYAVRSGDNFLDIVAEGASKANAMLRVADMFKINHKNIAAIGDNLNDEEMIEAAGISFCVKNGVDRLKEKADFIAPDCDRDALKFVVKKIREIVC
;
A
#
# COMPACT_ATOMS: atom_id res chain seq x y z
N MET A 1 19.89 5.34 18.46
CA MET A 1 18.70 5.68 17.67
C MET A 1 17.93 4.41 17.48
N PRO A 2 16.59 4.44 17.57
CA PRO A 2 15.77 3.28 17.25
C PRO A 2 16.11 2.79 15.83
N GLU A 3 15.98 1.50 15.62
CA GLU A 3 16.40 0.82 14.39
C GLU A 3 15.43 1.16 13.24
N LEU A 4 15.75 2.16 12.43
CA LEU A 4 15.00 2.54 11.24
C LEU A 4 15.70 1.99 10.00
N GLY A 5 15.03 1.13 9.25
CA GLY A 5 15.42 0.75 7.89
C GLY A 5 14.89 1.75 6.87
N ILE A 6 15.62 1.95 5.78
CA ILE A 6 15.23 2.82 4.67
C ILE A 6 15.50 2.10 3.36
N GLU A 7 14.45 1.93 2.56
CA GLU A 7 14.55 1.36 1.22
C GLU A 7 13.98 2.35 0.20
N ILE A 8 14.67 2.49 -0.92
CA ILE A 8 14.27 3.31 -2.05
C ILE A 8 13.89 2.37 -3.19
N TYR A 9 12.73 2.57 -3.77
CA TYR A 9 12.24 1.83 -4.92
C TYR A 9 12.31 2.72 -6.15
N SER A 10 13.05 2.26 -7.17
CA SER A 10 13.21 2.96 -8.44
C SER A 10 13.16 1.94 -9.56
N ASP A 11 12.26 2.13 -10.52
CA ASP A 11 11.95 1.16 -11.56
C ASP A 11 11.62 -0.23 -10.94
N GLU A 12 12.32 -1.30 -11.35
CA GLU A 12 12.17 -2.65 -10.80
C GLU A 12 13.25 -3.01 -9.79
N GLU A 13 13.99 -2.03 -9.27
CA GLU A 13 15.13 -2.21 -8.37
C GLU A 13 14.83 -1.68 -6.97
N ILE A 14 15.42 -2.32 -5.96
CA ILE A 14 15.32 -1.94 -4.56
C ILE A 14 16.72 -1.55 -4.06
N TYR A 15 16.83 -0.36 -3.49
CA TYR A 15 18.06 0.17 -2.92
C TYR A 15 17.91 0.23 -1.40
N VAL A 16 18.68 -0.57 -0.68
CA VAL A 16 18.69 -0.59 0.79
C VAL A 16 19.61 0.50 1.28
N TYR A 17 19.09 1.72 1.42
CA TYR A 17 19.84 2.87 1.87
C TYR A 17 20.31 2.74 3.33
N ARG A 18 19.45 2.13 4.17
CA ARG A 18 19.76 1.81 5.55
C ARG A 18 19.14 0.49 5.94
N SER A 19 19.96 -0.47 6.35
CA SER A 19 19.51 -1.77 6.79
C SER A 19 18.94 -1.75 8.21
N CYS A 20 17.97 -2.63 8.47
CA CYS A 20 17.51 -3.02 9.79
C CYS A 20 17.23 -4.54 9.79
N ARG A 21 16.89 -5.12 10.94
CA ARG A 21 16.56 -6.55 11.04
C ARG A 21 15.47 -6.99 10.05
N ILE A 22 14.45 -6.16 9.84
CA ILE A 22 13.32 -6.48 8.95
C ILE A 22 13.73 -6.44 7.48
N THR A 23 14.77 -5.70 7.11
CA THR A 23 15.32 -5.65 5.73
C THR A 23 15.80 -7.05 5.27
N GLU A 24 16.10 -7.96 6.20
CA GLU A 24 16.49 -9.35 5.87
C GLU A 24 15.41 -10.12 5.10
N ARG A 25 14.13 -9.69 5.14
CA ARG A 25 13.04 -10.25 4.35
C ARG A 25 13.30 -10.23 2.83
N LEU A 26 14.20 -9.36 2.37
CA LEU A 26 14.60 -9.28 0.96
C LEU A 26 15.55 -10.38 0.52
N LYS A 27 16.24 -11.05 1.47
CA LYS A 27 17.19 -12.12 1.15
C LYS A 27 16.48 -13.26 0.40
N GLY A 28 17.06 -13.68 -0.72
CA GLY A 28 16.53 -14.78 -1.54
C GLY A 28 15.30 -14.42 -2.39
N LYS A 29 14.92 -13.16 -2.46
CA LYS A 29 13.87 -12.69 -3.38
C LYS A 29 14.47 -12.48 -4.79
N SER A 30 13.61 -12.59 -5.81
CA SER A 30 13.98 -12.43 -7.22
C SER A 30 14.17 -10.98 -7.67
N TYR A 31 13.97 -10.03 -6.77
CA TYR A 31 14.17 -8.61 -7.07
C TYR A 31 15.66 -8.28 -7.20
N LYS A 32 15.99 -7.30 -8.04
CA LYS A 32 17.34 -6.74 -8.07
C LYS A 32 17.50 -5.80 -6.88
N ILE A 33 18.36 -6.19 -5.93
CA ILE A 33 18.53 -5.52 -4.65
C ILE A 33 19.97 -5.02 -4.54
N HIS A 34 20.11 -3.71 -4.23
CA HIS A 34 21.38 -3.05 -4.02
C HIS A 34 21.55 -2.73 -2.54
N TYR A 35 22.57 -3.30 -1.90
CA TYR A 35 22.94 -3.02 -0.50
C TYR A 35 24.03 -1.97 -0.37
N GLU A 36 24.78 -1.70 -1.46
CA GLU A 36 25.71 -0.60 -1.57
C GLU A 36 25.04 0.48 -2.43
N VAL A 37 24.70 1.59 -1.82
CA VAL A 37 23.92 2.66 -2.46
C VAL A 37 24.79 3.89 -2.58
N SER A 38 25.08 4.31 -3.82
CA SER A 38 25.78 5.56 -4.11
C SER A 38 24.82 6.75 -4.10
N GLU A 39 25.35 7.96 -4.01
CA GLU A 39 24.54 9.19 -4.05
C GLU A 39 23.78 9.38 -5.37
N ASP A 40 24.16 8.68 -6.43
CA ASP A 40 23.46 8.71 -7.73
C ASP A 40 21.99 8.31 -7.63
N ILE A 41 21.61 7.56 -6.59
CA ILE A 41 20.21 7.20 -6.35
C ILE A 41 19.31 8.43 -6.23
N PHE A 42 19.82 9.55 -5.70
CA PHE A 42 19.06 10.79 -5.53
C PHE A 42 18.75 11.50 -6.85
N ASN A 43 19.42 11.10 -7.95
CA ASN A 43 19.15 11.60 -9.29
C ASN A 43 18.21 10.69 -10.09
N LYS A 44 17.84 9.53 -9.56
CA LYS A 44 16.89 8.60 -10.20
C LYS A 44 15.46 8.94 -9.84
N PRO A 45 14.47 8.64 -10.71
CA PRO A 45 13.07 8.73 -10.32
C PRO A 45 12.73 7.66 -9.30
N TRP A 46 12.11 8.03 -8.19
CA TRP A 46 11.64 7.10 -7.18
C TRP A 46 10.16 6.82 -7.35
N SER A 47 9.79 5.54 -7.27
CA SER A 47 8.38 5.15 -7.19
C SER A 47 7.86 5.26 -5.76
N LYS A 48 8.71 4.94 -4.75
CA LYS A 48 8.43 5.15 -3.34
C LYS A 48 9.70 5.11 -2.48
N LEU A 49 9.60 5.71 -1.31
CA LEU A 49 10.53 5.54 -0.20
C LEU A 49 9.80 4.74 0.89
N LEU A 50 10.45 3.71 1.44
CA LEU A 50 9.89 2.86 2.48
C LEU A 50 10.69 3.02 3.77
N TYR A 51 10.05 3.48 4.83
CA TYR A 51 10.56 3.42 6.19
C TYR A 51 10.13 2.12 6.86
N ILE A 52 11.06 1.48 7.55
CA ILE A 52 10.87 0.17 8.17
C ILE A 52 11.33 0.25 9.63
N GLY A 53 10.45 -0.11 10.56
CA GLY A 53 10.76 -0.05 11.99
C GLY A 53 9.61 -0.52 12.85
N GLU A 54 9.80 -0.43 14.16
CA GLU A 54 8.74 -0.66 15.11
C GLU A 54 7.69 0.48 15.05
N LYS A 55 6.49 0.20 15.53
CA LYS A 55 5.34 1.09 15.38
C LYS A 55 5.60 2.50 15.91
N ASP A 56 6.17 2.64 17.10
CA ASP A 56 6.47 3.92 17.74
C ASP A 56 7.49 4.75 16.95
N VAL A 57 8.49 4.10 16.37
CA VAL A 57 9.48 4.73 15.48
C VAL A 57 8.79 5.28 14.24
N LEU A 58 7.94 4.48 13.62
CA LEU A 58 7.23 4.87 12.42
C LEU A 58 6.17 5.94 12.69
N ASP A 59 5.48 5.91 13.84
CA ASP A 59 4.53 6.96 14.27
C ASP A 59 5.24 8.31 14.38
N TYR A 60 6.48 8.33 14.93
CA TYR A 60 7.30 9.54 15.00
C TYR A 60 7.65 10.08 13.60
N TYR A 61 8.13 9.23 12.68
CA TYR A 61 8.48 9.68 11.33
C TYR A 61 7.27 10.05 10.48
N GLU A 62 6.14 9.37 10.64
CA GLU A 62 4.89 9.74 10.00
C GLU A 62 4.44 11.14 10.42
N ASN A 63 4.51 11.44 11.72
CA ASN A 63 4.17 12.77 12.24
C ASN A 63 5.13 13.86 11.70
N ILE A 64 6.44 13.61 11.69
CA ILE A 64 7.42 14.51 11.07
C ILE A 64 7.06 14.77 9.61
N TYR A 65 6.80 13.71 8.85
CA TYR A 65 6.49 13.84 7.44
C TYR A 65 5.25 14.72 7.22
N ARG A 66 4.17 14.45 7.95
CA ARG A 66 2.92 15.20 7.87
C ARG A 66 3.06 16.68 8.28
N THR A 67 4.02 17.00 9.16
CA THR A 67 4.20 18.38 9.66
C THR A 67 5.25 19.18 8.91
N CYS A 68 6.21 18.53 8.27
CA CYS A 68 7.38 19.18 7.67
C CYS A 68 7.40 19.16 6.13
N TYR A 69 6.54 18.36 5.51
CA TYR A 69 6.56 18.18 4.06
C TYR A 69 5.17 18.40 3.45
N ASP A 70 5.11 19.25 2.44
CA ASP A 70 3.87 19.66 1.75
C ASP A 70 3.61 18.85 0.46
N SER A 71 4.51 17.93 0.09
CA SER A 71 4.43 17.17 -1.16
C SER A 71 4.45 15.67 -0.93
N GLY A 72 3.56 14.95 -1.58
CA GLY A 72 3.37 13.52 -1.38
C GLY A 72 2.66 13.21 -0.07
N TYR A 73 2.59 11.95 0.29
CA TYR A 73 2.02 11.55 1.57
C TYR A 73 2.59 10.25 2.12
N ALA A 74 2.49 10.11 3.44
CA ALA A 74 2.89 8.95 4.18
C ALA A 74 1.68 8.03 4.41
N VAL A 75 1.80 6.75 4.08
CA VAL A 75 0.74 5.76 4.25
C VAL A 75 1.26 4.47 4.89
N ARG A 76 0.56 3.97 5.90
CA ARG A 76 0.88 2.68 6.50
C ARG A 76 0.46 1.55 5.59
N SER A 77 1.40 0.70 5.21
CA SER A 77 1.16 -0.52 4.43
C SER A 77 1.30 -1.80 5.27
N GLY A 78 1.60 -1.65 6.56
CA GLY A 78 1.73 -2.71 7.56
C GLY A 78 2.21 -2.16 8.89
N ASP A 79 2.25 -2.98 9.92
CA ASP A 79 2.67 -2.56 11.27
C ASP A 79 4.09 -1.99 11.31
N ASN A 80 4.98 -2.56 10.49
CA ASN A 80 6.39 -2.20 10.42
C ASN A 80 6.77 -1.42 9.14
N PHE A 81 5.78 -0.92 8.38
CA PHE A 81 6.02 -0.31 7.07
C PHE A 81 5.28 1.02 6.92
N LEU A 82 6.03 2.07 6.58
CA LEU A 82 5.53 3.39 6.23
C LEU A 82 6.03 3.76 4.84
N ASP A 83 5.14 3.73 3.86
CA ASP A 83 5.43 4.14 2.49
C ASP A 83 5.32 5.67 2.39
N ILE A 84 6.33 6.29 1.79
CA ILE A 84 6.30 7.68 1.37
C ILE A 84 6.18 7.68 -0.15
N VAL A 85 5.10 8.23 -0.66
CA VAL A 85 4.74 8.22 -2.07
C VAL A 85 4.45 9.63 -2.59
N ALA A 86 4.54 9.82 -3.90
CA ALA A 86 4.19 11.08 -4.53
C ALA A 86 2.71 11.42 -4.33
N GLU A 87 2.37 12.69 -4.37
CA GLU A 87 0.99 13.16 -4.37
C GLU A 87 0.17 12.49 -5.48
N GLY A 88 -1.01 12.01 -5.14
CA GLY A 88 -1.87 11.30 -6.07
C GLY A 88 -1.49 9.85 -6.37
N ALA A 89 -0.36 9.35 -5.84
CA ALA A 89 0.03 7.95 -5.97
C ALA A 89 -0.71 7.07 -4.96
N SER A 90 -2.00 6.83 -5.19
CA SER A 90 -2.82 5.94 -4.35
C SER A 90 -3.43 4.80 -5.17
N LYS A 91 -3.83 3.72 -4.46
CA LYS A 91 -4.54 2.59 -5.08
C LYS A 91 -5.88 3.04 -5.67
N ALA A 92 -6.56 3.99 -5.03
CA ALA A 92 -7.79 4.58 -5.54
C ALA A 92 -7.57 5.29 -6.87
N ASN A 93 -6.62 6.21 -6.93
CA ASN A 93 -6.33 6.95 -8.15
C ASN A 93 -5.89 6.03 -9.29
N ALA A 94 -5.08 5.01 -8.99
CA ALA A 94 -4.69 4.01 -9.99
C ALA A 94 -5.90 3.23 -10.51
N MET A 95 -6.78 2.77 -9.63
CA MET A 95 -8.02 2.05 -9.97
C MET A 95 -8.93 2.92 -10.85
N LEU A 96 -9.19 4.15 -10.44
CA LEU A 96 -10.06 5.08 -11.18
C LEU A 96 -9.47 5.42 -12.55
N ARG A 97 -8.15 5.67 -12.62
CA ARG A 97 -7.47 5.93 -13.89
C ARG A 97 -7.57 4.76 -14.87
N VAL A 98 -7.43 3.53 -14.38
CA VAL A 98 -7.62 2.32 -15.20
C VAL A 98 -9.07 2.22 -15.66
N ALA A 99 -10.04 2.46 -14.78
CA ALA A 99 -11.46 2.46 -15.13
C ALA A 99 -11.79 3.46 -16.23
N ASP A 100 -11.25 4.68 -16.14
CA ASP A 100 -11.42 5.73 -17.16
C ASP A 100 -10.83 5.32 -18.52
N MET A 101 -9.63 4.70 -18.52
CA MET A 101 -9.00 4.18 -19.74
C MET A 101 -9.88 3.14 -20.45
N PHE A 102 -10.58 2.30 -19.69
CA PHE A 102 -11.51 1.30 -20.21
C PHE A 102 -12.94 1.79 -20.32
N LYS A 103 -13.23 3.06 -20.00
CA LYS A 103 -14.58 3.66 -19.98
C LYS A 103 -15.56 2.89 -19.08
N ILE A 104 -15.06 2.37 -17.95
CA ILE A 104 -15.86 1.69 -16.95
C ILE A 104 -16.39 2.74 -15.98
N ASN A 105 -17.73 2.74 -15.76
CA ASN A 105 -18.32 3.59 -14.74
C ASN A 105 -17.84 3.15 -13.35
N HIS A 106 -17.44 4.11 -12.51
CA HIS A 106 -16.91 3.84 -11.17
C HIS A 106 -17.87 3.02 -10.29
N LYS A 107 -19.18 3.18 -10.49
CA LYS A 107 -20.21 2.37 -9.82
C LYS A 107 -20.16 0.88 -10.19
N ASN A 108 -19.50 0.52 -11.26
CA ASN A 108 -19.32 -0.86 -11.73
C ASN A 108 -17.97 -1.45 -11.34
N ILE A 109 -17.25 -0.82 -10.40
CA ILE A 109 -15.99 -1.29 -9.88
C ILE A 109 -16.24 -2.01 -8.56
N ALA A 110 -15.65 -3.19 -8.41
CA ALA A 110 -15.57 -3.86 -7.13
C ALA A 110 -14.12 -3.81 -6.61
N ALA A 111 -13.95 -3.45 -5.34
CA ALA A 111 -12.66 -3.42 -4.68
C ALA A 111 -12.63 -4.32 -3.45
N ILE A 112 -11.47 -4.90 -3.17
CA ILE A 112 -11.20 -5.66 -1.94
C ILE A 112 -9.88 -5.21 -1.35
N GLY A 113 -9.83 -5.04 -0.02
CA GLY A 113 -8.66 -4.59 0.71
C GLY A 113 -8.51 -5.22 2.08
N ASP A 114 -7.38 -4.98 2.73
CA ASP A 114 -7.05 -5.49 4.06
C ASP A 114 -6.45 -4.44 5.01
N ASN A 115 -5.91 -3.32 4.48
CA ASN A 115 -5.17 -2.36 5.30
C ASN A 115 -5.50 -0.90 4.93
N LEU A 116 -4.94 0.06 5.69
CA LEU A 116 -5.24 1.49 5.56
C LEU A 116 -4.85 2.09 4.21
N ASN A 117 -3.88 1.51 3.52
CA ASN A 117 -3.52 1.92 2.15
C ASN A 117 -4.56 1.52 1.09
N ASP A 118 -5.59 0.75 1.47
CA ASP A 118 -6.73 0.40 0.64
C ASP A 118 -7.96 1.29 0.90
N GLU A 119 -7.93 2.13 1.94
CA GLU A 119 -9.09 2.88 2.43
C GLU A 119 -9.75 3.71 1.33
N GLU A 120 -8.95 4.55 0.63
CA GLU A 120 -9.46 5.38 -0.46
C GLU A 120 -10.03 4.54 -1.62
N MET A 121 -9.43 3.37 -1.90
CA MET A 121 -9.89 2.47 -2.95
C MET A 121 -11.23 1.84 -2.59
N ILE A 122 -11.41 1.43 -1.35
CA ILE A 122 -12.66 0.91 -0.80
C ILE A 122 -13.78 1.97 -0.89
N GLU A 123 -13.48 3.21 -0.52
CA GLU A 123 -14.45 4.31 -0.57
C GLU A 123 -14.81 4.74 -1.99
N ALA A 124 -13.88 4.63 -2.94
CA ALA A 124 -14.09 5.04 -4.34
C ALA A 124 -14.80 3.97 -5.20
N ALA A 125 -14.84 2.72 -4.76
CA ALA A 125 -15.45 1.63 -5.50
C ALA A 125 -16.99 1.68 -5.45
N GLY A 126 -17.66 1.16 -6.46
CA GLY A 126 -19.12 1.00 -6.51
C GLY A 126 -19.64 -0.09 -5.58
N ILE A 127 -18.79 -1.08 -5.27
CA ILE A 127 -19.02 -2.12 -4.27
C ILE A 127 -17.67 -2.50 -3.65
N SER A 128 -17.65 -2.60 -2.33
CA SER A 128 -16.39 -2.76 -1.60
C SER A 128 -16.41 -3.94 -0.61
N PHE A 129 -15.24 -4.55 -0.45
CA PHE A 129 -15.03 -5.69 0.41
C PHE A 129 -13.79 -5.50 1.28
N CYS A 130 -13.89 -5.83 2.55
CA CYS A 130 -12.72 -6.00 3.40
C CYS A 130 -12.59 -7.47 3.81
N VAL A 131 -11.38 -8.01 3.81
CA VAL A 131 -11.15 -9.37 4.32
C VAL A 131 -11.33 -9.40 5.84
N LYS A 132 -11.77 -10.54 6.38
CA LYS A 132 -12.05 -10.69 7.82
C LYS A 132 -10.81 -10.42 8.70
N ASN A 133 -9.63 -10.80 8.23
CA ASN A 133 -8.36 -10.51 8.90
C ASN A 133 -7.78 -9.12 8.56
N GLY A 134 -8.54 -8.26 7.88
CA GLY A 134 -8.16 -6.85 7.66
C GLY A 134 -8.34 -5.99 8.91
N VAL A 135 -7.86 -4.75 8.86
CA VAL A 135 -7.94 -3.79 9.96
C VAL A 135 -9.39 -3.33 10.21
N ASP A 136 -9.75 -3.10 11.47
CA ASP A 136 -11.13 -2.79 11.85
C ASP A 136 -11.66 -1.51 11.19
N ARG A 137 -10.83 -0.46 11.13
CA ARG A 137 -11.20 0.78 10.45
C ARG A 137 -11.59 0.59 8.97
N LEU A 138 -10.95 -0.35 8.25
CA LEU A 138 -11.31 -0.66 6.87
C LEU A 138 -12.60 -1.47 6.79
N LYS A 139 -12.82 -2.39 7.75
CA LYS A 139 -14.08 -3.17 7.85
C LYS A 139 -15.29 -2.27 8.05
N GLU A 140 -15.14 -1.18 8.82
CA GLU A 140 -16.22 -0.20 9.07
C GLU A 140 -16.64 0.56 7.79
N LYS A 141 -15.74 0.66 6.80
CA LYS A 141 -15.97 1.37 5.54
C LYS A 141 -16.44 0.49 4.39
N ALA A 142 -16.15 -0.81 4.45
CA ALA A 142 -16.48 -1.74 3.38
C ALA A 142 -17.96 -2.15 3.43
N ASP A 143 -18.59 -2.33 2.26
CA ASP A 143 -19.98 -2.81 2.16
C ASP A 143 -20.11 -4.26 2.65
N PHE A 144 -19.08 -5.08 2.46
CA PHE A 144 -19.09 -6.51 2.82
C PHE A 144 -17.80 -6.97 3.45
N ILE A 145 -17.90 -7.91 4.38
CA ILE A 145 -16.76 -8.62 4.95
C ILE A 145 -16.61 -9.96 4.23
N ALA A 146 -15.49 -10.10 3.51
CA ALA A 146 -15.10 -11.36 2.87
C ALA A 146 -14.39 -12.28 3.88
N PRO A 147 -14.28 -13.59 3.62
CA PRO A 147 -13.43 -14.49 4.41
C PRO A 147 -11.99 -13.99 4.50
N ASP A 148 -11.18 -14.61 5.37
CA ASP A 148 -9.75 -14.31 5.48
C ASP A 148 -9.05 -14.45 4.11
N CYS A 149 -8.00 -13.68 3.89
CA CYS A 149 -7.32 -13.60 2.58
C CYS A 149 -6.81 -14.97 2.06
N ASP A 150 -6.54 -15.92 2.96
CA ASP A 150 -6.12 -17.30 2.68
C ASP A 150 -7.28 -18.31 2.59
N ARG A 151 -8.56 -17.85 2.67
CA ARG A 151 -9.76 -18.67 2.70
C ARG A 151 -10.77 -18.33 1.59
N ASP A 152 -10.31 -18.38 0.35
CA ASP A 152 -11.16 -18.13 -0.83
C ASP A 152 -11.88 -16.77 -0.85
N ALA A 153 -11.29 -15.72 -0.30
CA ALA A 153 -11.89 -14.37 -0.26
C ALA A 153 -12.37 -13.91 -1.64
N LEU A 154 -11.55 -14.08 -2.69
CA LEU A 154 -11.93 -13.69 -4.06
C LEU A 154 -13.09 -14.50 -4.61
N LYS A 155 -13.20 -15.78 -4.26
CA LYS A 155 -14.36 -16.62 -4.65
C LYS A 155 -15.66 -16.11 -4.04
N PHE A 156 -15.59 -15.70 -2.76
CA PHE A 156 -16.72 -15.06 -2.08
C PHE A 156 -17.12 -13.77 -2.79
N VAL A 157 -16.15 -12.88 -3.10
CA VAL A 157 -16.38 -11.61 -3.80
C VAL A 157 -17.09 -11.84 -5.13
N VAL A 158 -16.55 -12.75 -5.98
CA VAL A 158 -17.17 -13.06 -7.29
C VAL A 158 -18.60 -13.60 -7.14
N LYS A 159 -18.83 -14.49 -6.17
CA LYS A 159 -20.18 -15.00 -5.89
C LYS A 159 -21.11 -13.86 -5.49
N LYS A 160 -20.67 -12.99 -4.57
CA LYS A 160 -21.48 -11.88 -4.06
C LYS A 160 -21.82 -10.86 -5.15
N ILE A 161 -20.86 -10.52 -6.01
CA ILE A 161 -21.11 -9.63 -7.17
C ILE A 161 -22.18 -10.23 -8.09
N ARG A 162 -22.11 -11.53 -8.40
CA ARG A 162 -23.13 -12.21 -9.24
C ARG A 162 -24.53 -12.15 -8.63
N GLU A 163 -24.64 -12.28 -7.30
CA GLU A 163 -25.92 -12.18 -6.59
C GLU A 163 -26.53 -10.77 -6.66
N ILE A 164 -25.70 -9.71 -6.81
CA ILE A 164 -26.14 -8.32 -6.83
C ILE A 164 -26.48 -7.84 -8.26
N VAL A 165 -25.76 -8.37 -9.25
CA VAL A 165 -25.86 -7.89 -10.65
C VAL A 165 -26.83 -8.75 -11.47
N CYS A 166 -27.12 -9.99 -11.06
CA CYS A 166 -28.07 -10.89 -11.72
C CYS A 166 -29.42 -10.90 -11.01
#